data_26408084e41778c54979b9acc9523681
#
_entry.id   26408084e41778c54979b9acc9523681
#
_cell.length_a   1.000
_cell.length_b   1.000
_cell.length_c   1.000
_cell.angle_alpha   90.00
_cell.angle_beta   90.00
_cell.angle_gamma   90.00
#
_symmetry.space_group_name_H-M   'P 1'
#
loop_
_entity.id
_entity.type
_entity.pdbx_description
1 polymer ?
#
loop_
_entity_poly.entity_id
_entity_poly.type
_entity_poly.pdbx_seq_one_letter_code
_entity_poly.pdbx_strand_id
1 'polypeptide(L)'
;GGAAVWYIDEWEEGVTEPGSSGSPLFDQNHRIIGQLYGGSAACAGTSNNGQYDFYGRLGISWSNGLDAYLNPSACGASTFTDDGYDPNTPTLPDDAGIVGISSPNGPYCIDNFDPEITLRNFGTNNLTSVTINYNIDGGMNYTYPWTGNLLPGTSQTVTFPNITTAAGSHTFNVFTTQPNGNTDSNPLNDAGSSSYSATIGGQDILVEINTDCWGSEVTWSIEDSNGNIFASGGPYADVTGGEYITQNVCLALGCYDFIINDTYGDGMYGSQWNSCTVDGDYAIVDLSTGIILASTIAANSDYGNQEINNFCVSQACPWSLT
;
A
#
# COMPACT_ATOMS: atom_id res chain seq x y z
N GLY A 1 -46.49 -17.87 -7.87
CA GLY A 1 -45.04 -18.13 -7.72
C GLY A 1 -44.28 -16.84 -7.93
N GLY A 2 -43.50 -16.43 -6.93
CA GLY A 2 -42.63 -15.27 -7.06
C GLY A 2 -41.51 -15.54 -8.07
N ALA A 3 -40.97 -14.50 -8.69
CA ALA A 3 -39.83 -14.62 -9.61
C ALA A 3 -38.66 -15.34 -8.93
N ALA A 4 -37.96 -16.19 -9.67
CA ALA A 4 -36.82 -16.97 -9.16
C ALA A 4 -35.58 -16.14 -8.98
N VAL A 5 -35.57 -14.90 -9.45
CA VAL A 5 -34.43 -13.99 -9.45
C VAL A 5 -34.79 -12.62 -8.88
N TRP A 6 -33.77 -11.94 -8.36
CA TRP A 6 -33.79 -10.51 -8.19
C TRP A 6 -33.37 -9.89 -9.54
N TYR A 7 -34.05 -8.86 -9.95
CA TYR A 7 -33.75 -8.11 -11.16
C TYR A 7 -33.21 -6.76 -10.78
N ILE A 8 -31.99 -6.44 -11.20
CA ILE A 8 -31.34 -5.15 -11.04
C ILE A 8 -31.47 -4.48 -12.41
N ASP A 9 -32.21 -3.39 -12.49
CA ASP A 9 -32.55 -2.71 -13.74
C ASP A 9 -31.34 -1.93 -14.29
N GLU A 10 -30.62 -1.27 -13.40
CA GLU A 10 -29.43 -0.49 -13.71
C GLU A 10 -28.51 -0.39 -12.49
N TRP A 11 -27.26 -0.04 -12.73
CA TRP A 11 -26.26 0.23 -11.68
C TRP A 11 -26.01 1.73 -11.59
N GLU A 12 -26.26 2.31 -10.43
CA GLU A 12 -25.95 3.72 -10.13
C GLU A 12 -24.45 3.94 -10.04
N GLU A 13 -23.74 2.99 -9.42
CA GLU A 13 -22.29 2.97 -9.29
C GLU A 13 -21.75 1.57 -9.53
N GLY A 14 -20.61 1.51 -10.24
CA GLY A 14 -19.99 0.24 -10.60
C GLY A 14 -20.79 -0.54 -11.65
N VAL A 15 -20.42 -1.80 -11.85
CA VAL A 15 -21.03 -2.71 -12.83
C VAL A 15 -20.48 -4.12 -12.61
N THR A 16 -21.19 -5.11 -13.13
CA THR A 16 -20.68 -6.48 -13.25
C THR A 16 -20.03 -6.70 -14.62
N GLU A 17 -19.09 -7.63 -14.67
CA GLU A 17 -18.33 -7.98 -15.87
C GLU A 17 -18.35 -9.49 -16.10
N PRO A 18 -18.02 -9.97 -17.32
CA PRO A 18 -17.77 -11.38 -17.54
C PRO A 18 -16.74 -11.93 -16.53
N GLY A 19 -17.16 -12.91 -15.74
CA GLY A 19 -16.37 -13.46 -14.64
C GLY A 19 -16.89 -13.10 -13.25
N SER A 20 -17.80 -12.11 -13.13
CA SER A 20 -18.45 -11.78 -11.85
C SER A 20 -19.54 -12.79 -11.44
N SER A 21 -19.82 -13.82 -12.24
CA SER A 21 -20.81 -14.85 -11.93
C SER A 21 -20.60 -15.46 -10.56
N GLY A 22 -21.67 -15.54 -9.77
CA GLY A 22 -21.63 -16.03 -8.39
C GLY A 22 -21.32 -14.95 -7.34
N SER A 23 -21.01 -13.70 -7.73
CA SER A 23 -20.82 -12.61 -6.78
C SER A 23 -22.10 -12.36 -5.95
N PRO A 24 -21.97 -12.03 -4.66
CA PRO A 24 -23.12 -11.86 -3.78
C PRO A 24 -23.88 -10.56 -4.06
N LEU A 25 -25.21 -10.60 -3.90
CA LEU A 25 -26.06 -9.44 -3.76
C LEU A 25 -26.38 -9.24 -2.27
N PHE A 26 -26.14 -8.04 -1.77
CA PHE A 26 -26.40 -7.68 -0.39
C PHE A 26 -27.67 -6.83 -0.27
N ASP A 27 -28.37 -6.99 0.85
CA ASP A 27 -29.43 -6.06 1.28
C ASP A 27 -28.83 -4.83 2.01
N GLN A 28 -29.68 -3.89 2.39
CA GLN A 28 -29.30 -2.70 3.14
C GLN A 28 -28.73 -2.98 4.55
N ASN A 29 -28.78 -4.22 5.02
CA ASN A 29 -28.20 -4.66 6.28
C ASN A 29 -26.94 -5.51 6.05
N HIS A 30 -26.36 -5.45 4.85
CA HIS A 30 -25.18 -6.19 4.40
C HIS A 30 -25.31 -7.72 4.43
N ARG A 31 -26.53 -8.23 4.29
CA ARG A 31 -26.82 -9.68 4.27
C ARG A 31 -26.87 -10.16 2.83
N ILE A 32 -26.29 -11.32 2.57
CA ILE A 32 -26.35 -11.93 1.25
C ILE A 32 -27.79 -12.42 0.98
N ILE A 33 -28.42 -11.88 -0.05
CA ILE A 33 -29.80 -12.23 -0.45
C ILE A 33 -29.86 -12.89 -1.83
N GLY A 34 -28.76 -12.93 -2.55
CA GLY A 34 -28.67 -13.53 -3.89
C GLY A 34 -27.25 -13.69 -4.36
N GLN A 35 -27.13 -14.32 -5.55
CA GLN A 35 -25.87 -14.52 -6.25
C GLN A 35 -26.04 -14.19 -7.72
N LEU A 36 -25.07 -13.56 -8.35
CA LEU A 36 -25.14 -13.17 -9.75
C LEU A 36 -25.28 -14.40 -10.64
N TYR A 37 -26.37 -14.42 -11.40
CA TYR A 37 -26.64 -15.44 -12.40
C TYR A 37 -26.16 -15.01 -13.80
N GLY A 38 -26.34 -13.74 -14.14
CA GLY A 38 -25.95 -13.15 -15.40
C GLY A 38 -26.76 -11.88 -15.68
N GLY A 39 -26.47 -11.25 -16.80
CA GLY A 39 -27.13 -10.02 -17.22
C GLY A 39 -26.53 -9.49 -18.51
N SER A 40 -26.84 -8.25 -18.80
CA SER A 40 -26.27 -7.48 -19.91
C SER A 40 -25.39 -6.32 -19.42
N ALA A 41 -25.19 -6.19 -18.13
CA ALA A 41 -24.31 -5.19 -17.58
C ALA A 41 -22.87 -5.41 -18.06
N ALA A 42 -22.19 -4.31 -18.38
CA ALA A 42 -20.81 -4.30 -18.82
C ALA A 42 -20.20 -2.92 -18.59
N CYS A 43 -18.90 -2.82 -18.45
CA CYS A 43 -18.21 -1.58 -18.17
C CYS A 43 -18.45 -0.53 -19.27
N ALA A 44 -19.22 0.50 -18.93
CA ALA A 44 -19.50 1.65 -19.78
C ALA A 44 -19.24 2.96 -19.01
N GLY A 45 -18.29 2.92 -18.08
CA GLY A 45 -18.01 3.98 -17.11
C GLY A 45 -18.35 3.55 -15.69
N THR A 46 -18.16 4.43 -14.72
CA THR A 46 -18.32 4.14 -13.29
C THR A 46 -19.69 4.53 -12.72
N SER A 47 -20.54 5.20 -13.51
CA SER A 47 -21.84 5.71 -13.07
C SER A 47 -22.90 5.49 -14.14
N ASN A 48 -24.16 5.23 -13.73
CA ASN A 48 -25.32 5.08 -14.58
C ASN A 48 -25.15 4.02 -15.70
N ASN A 49 -24.68 2.84 -15.31
CA ASN A 49 -24.60 1.70 -16.22
C ASN A 49 -25.99 1.12 -16.44
N GLY A 50 -26.74 1.68 -17.38
CA GLY A 50 -28.13 1.40 -17.70
C GLY A 50 -28.38 0.04 -18.33
N GLN A 51 -27.71 -1.02 -17.84
CA GLN A 51 -27.89 -2.40 -18.26
C GLN A 51 -28.20 -3.26 -17.05
N TYR A 52 -29.02 -4.26 -17.26
CA TYR A 52 -29.58 -5.07 -16.19
C TYR A 52 -28.76 -6.30 -15.85
N ASP A 53 -28.95 -6.78 -14.60
CA ASP A 53 -28.43 -8.03 -14.10
C ASP A 53 -29.52 -8.86 -13.41
N PHE A 54 -29.27 -10.17 -13.35
CA PHE A 54 -30.11 -11.12 -12.63
C PHE A 54 -29.32 -11.80 -11.52
N TYR A 55 -29.89 -11.80 -10.32
CA TYR A 55 -29.35 -12.51 -9.18
C TYR A 55 -30.28 -13.62 -8.75
N GLY A 56 -29.80 -14.86 -8.69
CA GLY A 56 -30.52 -15.97 -8.10
C GLY A 56 -30.86 -15.68 -6.63
N ARG A 57 -32.10 -15.90 -6.21
CA ARG A 57 -32.57 -15.62 -4.85
C ARG A 57 -32.08 -16.68 -3.88
N LEU A 58 -31.33 -16.28 -2.86
CA LEU A 58 -30.78 -17.18 -1.83
C LEU A 58 -31.88 -18.01 -1.15
N GLY A 59 -33.03 -17.42 -0.83
CA GLY A 59 -34.15 -18.13 -0.22
C GLY A 59 -34.74 -19.23 -1.07
N ILE A 60 -34.66 -19.15 -2.41
CA ILE A 60 -35.07 -20.22 -3.31
C ILE A 60 -34.02 -21.33 -3.34
N SER A 61 -32.73 -20.97 -3.40
CA SER A 61 -31.64 -21.94 -3.32
C SER A 61 -31.68 -22.68 -1.99
N TRP A 62 -31.98 -21.97 -0.90
CA TRP A 62 -32.18 -22.53 0.43
C TRP A 62 -33.25 -23.60 0.44
N SER A 63 -34.45 -23.25 -0.06
CA SER A 63 -35.59 -24.18 -0.15
C SER A 63 -35.37 -25.37 -1.10
N ASN A 64 -34.39 -25.29 -1.98
CA ASN A 64 -34.00 -26.32 -2.92
C ASN A 64 -32.81 -27.18 -2.46
N GLY A 65 -32.47 -27.13 -1.15
CA GLY A 65 -31.50 -28.02 -0.54
C GLY A 65 -30.17 -27.38 -0.13
N LEU A 66 -29.99 -26.06 -0.35
CA LEU A 66 -28.79 -25.37 0.13
C LEU A 66 -28.72 -25.35 1.65
N ASP A 67 -29.88 -25.40 2.33
CA ASP A 67 -30.02 -25.51 3.77
C ASP A 67 -29.29 -26.73 4.36
N ALA A 68 -29.28 -27.86 3.64
CA ALA A 68 -28.58 -29.06 4.09
C ALA A 68 -27.05 -28.87 4.24
N TYR A 69 -26.49 -27.90 3.51
CA TYR A 69 -25.05 -27.61 3.52
C TYR A 69 -24.69 -26.42 4.40
N LEU A 70 -25.51 -25.38 4.41
CA LEU A 70 -25.24 -24.14 5.16
C LEU A 70 -25.88 -24.10 6.56
N ASN A 71 -26.89 -24.95 6.81
CA ASN A 71 -27.48 -25.10 8.12
C ASN A 71 -27.58 -26.61 8.48
N PRO A 72 -26.45 -27.29 8.71
CA PRO A 72 -26.47 -28.70 9.08
C PRO A 72 -27.22 -28.86 10.44
N SER A 73 -28.05 -29.89 10.51
CA SER A 73 -28.94 -30.19 11.65
C SER A 73 -28.26 -30.26 13.04
N ALA A 74 -26.94 -30.30 13.08
CA ALA A 74 -26.14 -30.24 14.28
C ALA A 74 -26.14 -28.85 14.97
N CYS A 75 -26.53 -27.78 14.28
CA CYS A 75 -26.56 -26.42 14.82
C CYS A 75 -27.89 -26.04 15.46
N GLY A 76 -28.94 -26.87 15.33
CA GLY A 76 -30.20 -26.76 16.11
C GLY A 76 -31.09 -25.53 15.83
N ALA A 77 -30.75 -24.68 14.86
CA ALA A 77 -31.52 -23.49 14.53
C ALA A 77 -32.39 -23.71 13.31
N SER A 78 -33.69 -23.44 13.43
CA SER A 78 -34.62 -23.52 12.29
C SER A 78 -34.65 -22.29 11.39
N THR A 79 -34.24 -21.14 11.89
CA THR A 79 -34.00 -19.89 11.16
C THR A 79 -33.05 -19.03 11.96
N PHE A 80 -31.90 -18.69 11.42
CA PHE A 80 -31.09 -17.62 11.99
C PHE A 80 -30.61 -16.72 10.82
N THR A 81 -30.48 -15.47 11.12
CA THR A 81 -29.79 -14.53 10.27
C THR A 81 -28.41 -14.38 10.85
N ASP A 82 -27.40 -14.77 10.11
CA ASP A 82 -26.05 -14.44 10.46
C ASP A 82 -25.78 -13.02 9.94
N ASP A 83 -25.53 -12.11 10.85
CA ASP A 83 -25.23 -10.70 10.53
C ASP A 83 -23.82 -10.54 9.98
N GLY A 84 -23.31 -11.51 9.29
CA GLY A 84 -21.99 -11.48 8.70
C GLY A 84 -20.87 -11.30 9.76
N TYR A 85 -19.77 -11.96 9.56
CA TYR A 85 -18.60 -11.77 10.42
C TYR A 85 -17.91 -10.47 10.00
N ASP A 86 -17.95 -9.45 10.87
CA ASP A 86 -17.03 -8.33 10.76
C ASP A 86 -15.72 -8.73 11.46
N PRO A 87 -14.64 -8.96 10.71
CA PRO A 87 -13.35 -9.34 11.30
C PRO A 87 -12.77 -8.25 12.22
N ASN A 88 -13.33 -7.05 12.18
CA ASN A 88 -12.93 -5.95 13.04
C ASN A 88 -13.74 -5.87 14.34
N THR A 89 -14.85 -6.64 14.47
CA THR A 89 -15.62 -6.66 15.72
C THR A 89 -14.90 -7.55 16.74
N PRO A 90 -14.44 -6.99 17.85
CA PRO A 90 -13.79 -7.77 18.90
C PRO A 90 -14.71 -8.85 19.45
N THR A 91 -14.25 -10.09 19.50
CA THR A 91 -15.01 -11.24 20.03
C THR A 91 -14.32 -11.92 21.22
N LEU A 92 -13.03 -11.68 21.39
CA LEU A 92 -12.18 -12.28 22.42
C LEU A 92 -11.84 -11.23 23.50
N PRO A 93 -11.65 -11.64 24.77
CA PRO A 93 -11.49 -10.66 25.84
C PRO A 93 -10.20 -9.85 25.77
N ASP A 94 -9.08 -10.52 25.60
CA ASP A 94 -7.76 -9.91 25.58
C ASP A 94 -7.03 -10.35 24.29
N ASP A 95 -6.88 -9.44 23.35
CA ASP A 95 -6.32 -9.66 22.02
C ASP A 95 -5.72 -8.33 21.56
N ALA A 96 -4.40 -8.30 21.34
CA ALA A 96 -3.67 -7.12 20.95
C ALA A 96 -2.71 -7.44 19.80
N GLY A 97 -2.83 -6.76 18.68
CA GLY A 97 -2.05 -7.08 17.49
C GLY A 97 -1.39 -5.87 16.83
N ILE A 98 -0.51 -6.19 15.87
CA ILE A 98 0.22 -5.23 15.05
C ILE A 98 -0.48 -5.10 13.71
N VAL A 99 -0.96 -3.89 13.39
CA VAL A 99 -1.65 -3.63 12.11
C VAL A 99 -0.82 -2.83 11.11
N GLY A 100 0.34 -2.33 11.54
CA GLY A 100 1.27 -1.63 10.65
C GLY A 100 2.61 -1.34 11.29
N ILE A 101 3.62 -1.16 10.45
CA ILE A 101 4.96 -0.71 10.82
C ILE A 101 5.27 0.46 9.92
N SER A 102 5.36 1.67 10.49
CA SER A 102 5.68 2.89 9.75
C SER A 102 7.19 3.17 9.74
N SER A 103 7.91 2.70 10.77
CA SER A 103 9.38 2.76 10.86
C SER A 103 9.92 1.52 11.59
N PRO A 104 11.00 0.88 11.08
CA PRO A 104 11.69 1.15 9.82
C PRO A 104 10.93 0.57 8.62
N ASN A 105 10.97 1.30 7.50
CA ASN A 105 10.40 0.86 6.23
C ASN A 105 11.09 1.62 5.08
N GLY A 106 11.69 0.90 4.14
CA GLY A 106 12.40 1.48 3.00
C GLY A 106 13.88 1.82 3.26
N PRO A 107 14.49 2.67 2.43
CA PRO A 107 15.90 3.04 2.56
C PRO A 107 16.12 4.15 3.60
N TYR A 108 17.22 4.04 4.35
CA TYR A 108 17.69 5.04 5.31
C TYR A 108 19.13 5.44 5.02
N CYS A 109 19.44 6.74 5.11
CA CYS A 109 20.79 7.28 5.02
C CYS A 109 21.50 7.43 6.37
N ILE A 110 20.86 6.98 7.42
CA ILE A 110 21.35 7.05 8.81
C ILE A 110 21.43 5.65 9.39
N ASP A 111 22.20 5.51 10.45
CA ASP A 111 22.40 4.27 11.18
C ASP A 111 21.48 4.10 12.40
N ASN A 112 20.59 5.04 12.62
CA ASN A 112 19.69 5.02 13.77
C ASN A 112 18.32 5.60 13.40
N PHE A 113 17.27 5.08 14.01
CA PHE A 113 15.89 5.51 13.84
C PHE A 113 15.05 5.13 15.06
N ASP A 114 13.91 5.79 15.21
CA ASP A 114 12.91 5.44 16.20
C ASP A 114 11.89 4.49 15.53
N PRO A 115 11.84 3.20 15.91
CA PRO A 115 10.83 2.31 15.37
C PRO A 115 9.43 2.77 15.75
N GLU A 116 8.50 2.62 14.83
CA GLU A 116 7.11 3.04 15.00
C GLU A 116 6.16 2.01 14.41
N ILE A 117 5.19 1.60 15.21
CA ILE A 117 4.15 0.64 14.83
C ILE A 117 2.76 1.19 15.09
N THR A 118 1.77 0.56 14.50
CA THR A 118 0.37 0.73 14.85
C THR A 118 -0.11 -0.48 15.65
N LEU A 119 -0.29 -0.28 16.96
CA LEU A 119 -0.89 -1.23 17.89
C LEU A 119 -2.40 -1.11 17.79
N ARG A 120 -3.11 -2.25 17.74
CA ARG A 120 -4.58 -2.30 17.79
C ARG A 120 -5.05 -3.21 18.91
N ASN A 121 -6.12 -2.77 19.58
CA ASN A 121 -6.89 -3.61 20.50
C ASN A 121 -7.95 -4.36 19.69
N PHE A 122 -7.78 -5.66 19.51
CA PHE A 122 -8.76 -6.56 18.91
C PHE A 122 -9.66 -7.21 19.95
N GLY A 123 -9.35 -7.02 21.24
CA GLY A 123 -10.11 -7.58 22.36
C GLY A 123 -11.37 -6.79 22.68
N THR A 124 -12.27 -7.43 23.46
CA THR A 124 -13.50 -6.79 24.00
C THR A 124 -13.24 -5.99 25.28
N ASN A 125 -12.13 -6.26 25.98
CA ASN A 125 -11.67 -5.48 27.11
C ASN A 125 -10.86 -4.26 26.64
N ASN A 126 -10.86 -3.18 27.43
CA ASN A 126 -9.88 -2.12 27.20
C ASN A 126 -8.48 -2.68 27.36
N LEU A 127 -7.60 -2.41 26.41
CA LEU A 127 -6.19 -2.75 26.52
C LEU A 127 -5.50 -1.70 27.39
N THR A 128 -5.04 -2.12 28.56
CA THR A 128 -4.37 -1.24 29.53
C THR A 128 -2.87 -1.48 29.60
N SER A 129 -2.43 -2.66 29.17
CA SER A 129 -1.02 -3.02 29.07
C SER A 129 -0.80 -4.11 28.04
N VAL A 130 0.37 -4.10 27.37
CA VAL A 130 0.82 -5.17 26.51
C VAL A 130 2.35 -5.13 26.44
N THR A 131 2.97 -6.30 26.39
CA THR A 131 4.41 -6.40 26.15
C THR A 131 4.67 -6.48 24.65
N ILE A 132 5.39 -5.51 24.10
CA ILE A 132 5.79 -5.50 22.70
C ILE A 132 7.26 -5.93 22.62
N ASN A 133 7.54 -6.96 21.84
CA ASN A 133 8.89 -7.46 21.62
C ASN A 133 9.30 -7.18 20.19
N TYR A 134 10.55 -6.81 19.96
CA TYR A 134 11.06 -6.54 18.62
C TYR A 134 12.54 -6.95 18.49
N ASN A 135 12.96 -7.25 17.27
CA ASN A 135 14.36 -7.55 16.94
C ASN A 135 14.67 -7.15 15.50
N ILE A 136 15.96 -7.11 15.20
CA ILE A 136 16.49 -6.98 13.83
C ILE A 136 17.07 -8.33 13.44
N ASP A 137 16.72 -8.82 12.23
CA ASP A 137 17.26 -10.05 11.60
C ASP A 137 17.12 -11.30 12.46
N GLY A 138 16.11 -11.38 13.31
CA GLY A 138 15.95 -12.50 14.24
C GLY A 138 17.00 -12.56 15.36
N GLY A 139 17.72 -11.47 15.59
CA GLY A 139 18.71 -11.33 16.67
C GLY A 139 18.07 -11.24 18.06
N MET A 140 18.75 -10.54 18.96
CA MET A 140 18.28 -10.39 20.35
C MET A 140 16.95 -9.63 20.39
N ASN A 141 15.98 -10.15 21.14
CA ASN A 141 14.73 -9.45 21.38
C ASN A 141 14.91 -8.31 22.38
N TYR A 142 14.42 -7.14 22.01
CA TYR A 142 14.17 -6.02 22.88
C TYR A 142 12.72 -6.06 23.34
N THR A 143 12.44 -5.53 24.52
CA THR A 143 11.10 -5.54 25.10
C THR A 143 10.68 -4.13 25.46
N TYR A 144 9.48 -3.75 25.02
CA TYR A 144 8.85 -2.47 25.33
C TYR A 144 7.52 -2.70 26.05
N PRO A 145 7.42 -2.38 27.36
CA PRO A 145 6.17 -2.47 28.09
C PRO A 145 5.27 -1.27 27.76
N TRP A 146 4.27 -1.50 26.92
CA TRP A 146 3.27 -0.47 26.64
C TRP A 146 2.21 -0.43 27.73
N THR A 147 1.79 0.77 28.14
CA THR A 147 0.67 1.00 29.05
C THR A 147 -0.19 2.15 28.54
N GLY A 148 -1.50 2.05 28.70
CA GLY A 148 -2.43 3.06 28.21
C GLY A 148 -3.88 2.71 28.51
N ASN A 149 -4.79 3.16 27.67
CA ASN A 149 -6.19 2.80 27.69
C ASN A 149 -6.74 2.82 26.27
N LEU A 150 -6.50 1.75 25.53
CA LEU A 150 -6.95 1.60 24.16
C LEU A 150 -8.28 0.86 24.11
N LEU A 151 -9.31 1.52 23.63
CA LEU A 151 -10.67 0.96 23.57
C LEU A 151 -10.77 -0.20 22.57
N PRO A 152 -11.72 -1.12 22.75
CA PRO A 152 -11.99 -2.17 21.77
C PRO A 152 -12.10 -1.68 20.33
N GLY A 153 -11.42 -2.35 19.41
CA GLY A 153 -11.43 -2.02 17.99
C GLY A 153 -10.60 -0.80 17.57
N THR A 154 -10.02 -0.05 18.53
CA THR A 154 -9.23 1.15 18.22
C THR A 154 -7.74 0.85 18.08
N SER A 155 -7.01 1.75 17.42
CA SER A 155 -5.58 1.65 17.20
C SER A 155 -4.83 2.88 17.73
N GLN A 156 -3.55 2.70 18.02
CA GLN A 156 -2.65 3.75 18.47
C GLN A 156 -1.27 3.55 17.87
N THR A 157 -0.64 4.63 17.45
CA THR A 157 0.79 4.64 17.09
C THR A 157 1.64 4.54 18.36
N VAL A 158 2.62 3.64 18.33
CA VAL A 158 3.60 3.42 19.40
C VAL A 158 5.00 3.58 18.84
N THR A 159 5.75 4.54 19.38
CA THR A 159 7.14 4.80 19.01
C THR A 159 8.07 4.19 20.08
N PHE A 160 9.06 3.44 19.65
CA PHE A 160 10.06 2.83 20.54
C PHE A 160 11.28 3.73 20.72
N PRO A 161 12.10 3.47 21.75
CA PRO A 161 13.41 4.11 21.87
C PRO A 161 14.26 3.88 20.64
N ASN A 162 15.08 4.89 20.31
CA ASN A 162 16.02 4.85 19.20
C ASN A 162 16.85 3.56 19.18
N ILE A 163 16.98 2.96 18.02
CA ILE A 163 17.85 1.80 17.77
C ILE A 163 18.88 2.13 16.70
N THR A 164 20.05 1.49 16.83
CA THR A 164 21.13 1.59 15.85
C THR A 164 21.19 0.32 15.03
N THR A 165 21.42 0.45 13.73
CA THR A 165 21.55 -0.64 12.78
C THR A 165 22.89 -0.60 12.06
N ALA A 166 23.34 -1.72 11.51
CA ALA A 166 24.48 -1.77 10.61
C ALA A 166 24.10 -1.32 9.20
N ALA A 167 25.09 -1.11 8.33
CA ALA A 167 24.83 -0.91 6.90
C ALA A 167 24.36 -2.22 6.26
N GLY A 168 23.44 -2.12 5.29
CA GLY A 168 22.92 -3.25 4.53
C GLY A 168 21.41 -3.38 4.61
N SER A 169 20.91 -4.50 4.12
CA SER A 169 19.48 -4.85 4.15
C SER A 169 19.15 -5.61 5.42
N HIS A 170 18.05 -5.25 6.05
CA HIS A 170 17.62 -5.77 7.34
C HIS A 170 16.13 -6.05 7.36
N THR A 171 15.71 -6.90 8.30
CA THR A 171 14.32 -7.17 8.63
C THR A 171 14.04 -6.78 10.07
N PHE A 172 13.11 -5.87 10.28
CA PHE A 172 12.57 -5.55 11.60
C PHE A 172 11.38 -6.47 11.87
N ASN A 173 11.42 -7.18 12.99
CA ASN A 173 10.34 -8.05 13.45
C ASN A 173 9.80 -7.51 14.75
N VAL A 174 8.47 -7.52 14.90
CA VAL A 174 7.79 -7.05 16.12
C VAL A 174 6.61 -7.97 16.43
N PHE A 175 6.35 -8.20 17.71
CA PHE A 175 5.20 -8.98 18.14
C PHE A 175 4.75 -8.60 19.55
N THR A 176 3.44 -8.74 19.79
CA THR A 176 2.80 -8.51 21.09
C THR A 176 2.75 -9.77 21.93
N THR A 177 2.72 -9.61 23.24
CA THR A 177 2.49 -10.68 24.20
C THR A 177 1.81 -10.13 25.46
N GLN A 178 1.07 -10.96 26.16
CA GLN A 178 0.48 -10.67 27.46
C GLN A 178 -0.41 -9.40 27.48
N PRO A 179 -1.42 -9.28 26.60
CA PRO A 179 -2.40 -8.21 26.71
C PRO A 179 -3.09 -8.27 28.10
N ASN A 180 -3.10 -7.13 28.79
CA ASN A 180 -3.62 -7.01 30.17
C ASN A 180 -3.02 -8.02 31.18
N GLY A 181 -1.82 -8.56 30.88
CA GLY A 181 -1.18 -9.61 31.69
C GLY A 181 -1.72 -11.03 31.45
N ASN A 182 -2.62 -11.21 30.49
CA ASN A 182 -3.23 -12.49 30.14
C ASN A 182 -2.57 -13.10 28.88
N THR A 183 -2.91 -14.36 28.60
CA THR A 183 -2.58 -14.99 27.33
C THR A 183 -3.36 -14.29 26.21
N ASP A 184 -2.69 -13.98 25.10
CA ASP A 184 -3.38 -13.45 23.93
C ASP A 184 -4.34 -14.51 23.36
N SER A 185 -5.54 -14.07 23.04
CA SER A 185 -6.61 -14.96 22.59
C SER A 185 -6.52 -15.30 21.11
N ASN A 186 -5.74 -14.51 20.33
CA ASN A 186 -5.57 -14.72 18.90
C ASN A 186 -4.12 -14.42 18.44
N PRO A 187 -3.22 -15.38 18.52
CA PRO A 187 -1.81 -15.18 18.19
C PRO A 187 -1.53 -14.95 16.70
N LEU A 188 -2.55 -14.95 15.83
CA LEU A 188 -2.35 -14.78 14.39
C LEU A 188 -2.18 -13.31 13.97
N ASN A 189 -2.56 -12.36 14.82
CA ASN A 189 -2.43 -10.92 14.56
C ASN A 189 -1.32 -10.26 15.40
N ASP A 190 -0.65 -11.03 16.28
CA ASP A 190 0.36 -10.52 17.22
C ASP A 190 1.58 -9.94 16.52
N ALA A 191 1.97 -10.48 15.36
CA ALA A 191 3.27 -10.22 14.76
C ALA A 191 3.19 -9.42 13.45
N GLY A 192 4.22 -8.63 13.22
CA GLY A 192 4.49 -7.94 11.96
C GLY A 192 5.97 -7.91 11.64
N SER A 193 6.29 -7.69 10.36
CA SER A 193 7.67 -7.49 9.92
C SER A 193 7.73 -6.45 8.80
N SER A 194 8.85 -5.74 8.71
CA SER A 194 9.18 -4.82 7.62
C SER A 194 10.62 -5.00 7.18
N SER A 195 10.86 -4.80 5.88
CA SER A 195 12.23 -4.80 5.34
C SER A 195 12.70 -3.37 5.16
N TYR A 196 13.96 -3.11 5.48
CA TYR A 196 14.60 -1.82 5.30
C TYR A 196 16.06 -1.99 4.90
N SER A 197 16.66 -0.94 4.38
CA SER A 197 18.11 -0.88 4.12
C SER A 197 18.71 0.36 4.74
N ALA A 198 19.96 0.26 5.24
CA ALA A 198 20.69 1.37 5.80
C ALA A 198 21.98 1.61 5.01
N THR A 199 22.14 2.82 4.49
CA THR A 199 23.35 3.29 3.79
C THR A 199 24.04 4.33 4.68
N ILE A 200 24.93 3.86 5.54
CA ILE A 200 25.58 4.72 6.53
C ILE A 200 26.47 5.75 5.84
N GLY A 201 26.25 7.02 6.16
CA GLY A 201 26.98 8.14 5.54
C GLY A 201 26.53 8.46 4.11
N GLY A 202 25.41 7.90 3.67
CA GLY A 202 24.73 8.28 2.42
C GLY A 202 24.04 9.63 2.55
N GLN A 203 23.44 10.05 1.42
CA GLN A 203 22.64 11.28 1.31
C GLN A 203 21.25 10.94 0.84
N ASP A 204 20.25 11.63 1.40
CA ASP A 204 18.88 11.54 0.96
C ASP A 204 18.69 12.32 -0.34
N ILE A 205 18.37 11.60 -1.38
CA ILE A 205 18.14 12.13 -2.73
C ILE A 205 16.67 12.01 -3.06
N LEU A 206 16.09 13.10 -3.52
CA LEU A 206 14.73 13.11 -4.07
C LEU A 206 14.80 13.00 -5.59
N VAL A 207 14.14 12.01 -6.14
CA VAL A 207 13.82 11.93 -7.55
C VAL A 207 12.44 12.56 -7.74
N GLU A 208 12.36 13.60 -8.55
CA GLU A 208 11.12 14.26 -8.94
C GLU A 208 10.91 14.04 -10.43
N ILE A 209 9.71 13.62 -10.80
CA ILE A 209 9.32 13.44 -12.20
C ILE A 209 7.94 14.08 -12.39
N ASN A 210 7.86 14.99 -13.33
CA ASN A 210 6.61 15.44 -13.89
C ASN A 210 6.45 14.72 -15.23
N THR A 211 5.46 13.84 -15.37
CA THR A 211 5.19 13.23 -16.67
C THR A 211 4.45 14.21 -17.57
N ASP A 212 4.51 13.97 -18.87
CA ASP A 212 3.50 14.48 -19.77
C ASP A 212 2.20 13.64 -19.68
N CYS A 213 1.38 13.62 -20.73
CA CYS A 213 0.11 12.87 -20.68
C CYS A 213 0.28 11.36 -20.83
N TRP A 214 1.47 10.86 -21.16
CA TRP A 214 1.75 9.45 -21.44
C TRP A 214 2.78 8.84 -20.48
N GLY A 215 2.45 8.88 -19.19
CA GLY A 215 3.30 8.31 -18.14
C GLY A 215 3.64 6.84 -18.35
N SER A 216 2.82 6.09 -19.09
CA SER A 216 3.08 4.67 -19.39
C SER A 216 4.31 4.42 -20.26
N GLU A 217 4.83 5.45 -20.92
CA GLU A 217 6.02 5.37 -21.76
C GLU A 217 7.31 5.61 -20.97
N VAL A 218 7.20 6.22 -19.77
CA VAL A 218 8.32 6.70 -18.95
C VAL A 218 8.76 5.65 -17.94
N THR A 219 10.06 5.30 -17.99
CA THR A 219 10.74 4.52 -16.93
C THR A 219 12.10 5.14 -16.64
N TRP A 220 12.62 4.93 -15.44
CA TRP A 220 13.94 5.45 -15.08
C TRP A 220 14.69 4.51 -14.13
N SER A 221 16.02 4.66 -14.08
CA SER A 221 16.89 4.04 -13.09
C SER A 221 17.99 4.99 -12.63
N ILE A 222 18.53 4.74 -11.44
CA ILE A 222 19.80 5.29 -10.96
C ILE A 222 20.80 4.13 -10.88
N GLU A 223 21.92 4.27 -11.56
CA GLU A 223 22.90 3.20 -11.71
C GLU A 223 24.32 3.70 -11.36
N ASP A 224 25.17 2.79 -10.89
CA ASP A 224 26.61 3.06 -10.81
C ASP A 224 27.32 2.74 -12.15
N SER A 225 28.60 3.05 -12.22
CA SER A 225 29.42 2.77 -13.41
C SER A 225 29.57 1.28 -13.78
N ASN A 226 29.11 0.36 -12.93
CA ASN A 226 29.11 -1.07 -13.18
C ASN A 226 27.71 -1.57 -13.64
N GLY A 227 26.73 -0.68 -13.73
CA GLY A 227 25.35 -1.01 -14.07
C GLY A 227 24.54 -1.61 -12.91
N ASN A 228 24.98 -1.41 -11.66
CA ASN A 228 24.19 -1.80 -10.51
C ASN A 228 23.08 -0.77 -10.29
N ILE A 229 21.82 -1.20 -10.26
CA ILE A 229 20.65 -0.35 -10.05
C ILE A 229 20.44 -0.13 -8.56
N PHE A 230 20.36 1.14 -8.14
CA PHE A 230 20.08 1.57 -6.76
C PHE A 230 18.63 1.98 -6.56
N ALA A 231 18.00 2.51 -7.59
CA ALA A 231 16.59 2.86 -7.62
C ALA A 231 16.06 2.80 -9.04
N SER A 232 14.78 2.60 -9.19
CA SER A 232 14.08 2.65 -10.47
C SER A 232 12.61 2.96 -10.28
N GLY A 233 11.95 3.44 -11.32
CA GLY A 233 10.51 3.73 -11.30
C GLY A 233 9.88 3.68 -12.68
N GLY A 234 8.54 3.76 -12.72
CA GLY A 234 7.73 3.62 -13.92
C GLY A 234 7.50 2.16 -14.33
N PRO A 235 6.70 1.90 -15.41
CA PRO A 235 5.92 2.94 -16.07
C PRO A 235 4.80 3.50 -15.17
N TYR A 236 4.33 4.70 -15.46
CA TYR A 236 3.30 5.41 -14.70
C TYR A 236 1.95 5.37 -15.42
N ALA A 237 0.91 5.93 -14.82
CA ALA A 237 -0.39 6.03 -15.47
C ALA A 237 -0.41 7.15 -16.53
N ASP A 238 -1.23 6.96 -17.58
CA ASP A 238 -1.52 8.03 -18.52
C ASP A 238 -2.55 8.97 -17.91
N VAL A 239 -2.14 10.21 -17.66
CA VAL A 239 -2.97 11.22 -16.99
C VAL A 239 -3.03 12.50 -17.83
N THR A 240 -4.25 12.90 -18.24
CA THR A 240 -4.43 14.17 -18.93
C THR A 240 -3.92 15.32 -18.05
N GLY A 241 -2.87 16.02 -18.50
CA GLY A 241 -2.24 17.07 -17.73
C GLY A 241 -1.00 16.64 -16.94
N GLY A 242 -0.56 15.40 -17.13
CA GLY A 242 0.62 14.84 -16.48
C GLY A 242 0.41 14.47 -15.01
N GLU A 243 1.41 13.86 -14.41
CA GLU A 243 1.44 13.47 -13.00
C GLU A 243 2.76 13.90 -12.36
N TYR A 244 2.71 14.41 -11.12
CA TYR A 244 3.89 14.71 -10.32
C TYR A 244 4.21 13.55 -9.39
N ILE A 245 5.36 12.93 -9.60
CA ILE A 245 5.81 11.73 -8.88
C ILE A 245 7.09 12.06 -8.12
N THR A 246 7.18 11.59 -6.90
CA THR A 246 8.38 11.73 -6.07
C THR A 246 8.81 10.39 -5.49
N GLN A 247 10.13 10.17 -5.42
CA GLN A 247 10.70 9.01 -4.76
C GLN A 247 11.97 9.40 -4.00
N ASN A 248 12.00 9.08 -2.70
CA ASN A 248 13.21 9.23 -1.90
C ASN A 248 14.13 8.04 -2.11
N VAL A 249 15.42 8.32 -2.29
CA VAL A 249 16.47 7.32 -2.50
C VAL A 249 17.65 7.66 -1.59
N CYS A 250 18.18 6.69 -0.89
CA CYS A 250 19.42 6.85 -0.15
C CYS A 250 20.60 6.38 -1.00
N LEU A 251 21.53 7.27 -1.32
CA LEU A 251 22.72 6.96 -2.09
C LEU A 251 23.99 7.17 -1.26
N ALA A 252 24.92 6.22 -1.36
CA ALA A 252 26.27 6.41 -0.83
C ALA A 252 27.00 7.55 -1.56
N LEU A 253 28.08 8.06 -0.98
CA LEU A 253 28.92 9.02 -1.68
C LEU A 253 29.53 8.37 -2.91
N GLY A 254 29.42 9.02 -4.07
CA GLY A 254 29.84 8.46 -5.35
C GLY A 254 29.18 9.16 -6.54
N CYS A 255 29.50 8.69 -7.73
CA CYS A 255 28.89 9.21 -8.97
C CYS A 255 27.99 8.14 -9.58
N TYR A 256 26.87 8.59 -10.09
CA TYR A 256 25.77 7.77 -10.63
C TYR A 256 25.29 8.34 -11.95
N ASP A 257 24.67 7.48 -12.74
CA ASP A 257 23.90 7.85 -13.92
C ASP A 257 22.41 7.78 -13.59
N PHE A 258 21.70 8.89 -13.82
CA PHE A 258 20.26 8.87 -13.94
C PHE A 258 19.90 8.58 -15.39
N ILE A 259 19.22 7.48 -15.63
CA ILE A 259 18.82 7.01 -16.93
C ILE A 259 17.30 7.09 -16.99
N ILE A 260 16.77 7.91 -17.90
CA ILE A 260 15.33 7.97 -18.16
C ILE A 260 15.08 7.47 -19.59
N ASN A 261 14.06 6.65 -19.73
CA ASN A 261 13.68 6.05 -21.00
C ASN A 261 12.24 6.45 -21.33
N ASP A 262 12.00 6.60 -22.62
CA ASP A 262 10.71 6.79 -23.23
C ASP A 262 10.51 5.75 -24.34
N THR A 263 9.39 5.01 -24.29
CA THR A 263 9.15 3.89 -25.22
C THR A 263 8.63 4.32 -26.58
N TYR A 264 7.98 5.48 -26.66
CA TYR A 264 7.52 6.04 -27.94
C TYR A 264 8.66 6.75 -28.70
N GLY A 265 9.55 7.42 -27.97
CA GLY A 265 10.76 8.00 -28.53
C GLY A 265 10.68 9.51 -28.79
N ASP A 266 9.82 10.22 -28.09
CA ASP A 266 9.72 11.68 -28.10
C ASP A 266 9.98 12.32 -26.72
N GLY A 267 10.50 11.51 -25.80
CA GLY A 267 10.77 11.94 -24.43
C GLY A 267 9.49 12.27 -23.69
N MET A 268 9.45 13.40 -22.98
CA MET A 268 8.25 13.91 -22.32
C MET A 268 7.76 15.21 -22.96
N TYR A 269 7.89 15.34 -24.28
CA TYR A 269 7.47 16.51 -25.07
C TYR A 269 5.99 16.39 -25.48
N GLY A 270 5.09 16.33 -24.51
CA GLY A 270 3.66 16.13 -24.75
C GLY A 270 2.98 17.24 -25.54
N SER A 271 3.40 18.51 -25.36
CA SER A 271 2.77 19.65 -26.04
C SER A 271 2.96 19.70 -27.56
N GLN A 272 3.84 18.84 -28.12
CA GLN A 272 3.93 18.68 -29.58
C GLN A 272 2.68 18.03 -30.17
N TRP A 273 1.89 17.34 -29.36
CA TRP A 273 0.67 16.65 -29.77
C TRP A 273 -0.59 17.41 -29.34
N ASN A 274 -1.57 17.54 -30.24
CA ASN A 274 -2.81 18.25 -29.95
C ASN A 274 -3.65 17.65 -28.80
N SER A 275 -3.35 16.42 -28.40
CA SER A 275 -4.04 15.70 -27.33
C SER A 275 -3.43 15.92 -25.95
N CYS A 276 -2.25 16.55 -25.85
CA CYS A 276 -1.56 16.88 -24.63
C CYS A 276 -1.14 18.34 -24.62
N THR A 277 -1.23 19.01 -23.48
CA THR A 277 -0.91 20.44 -23.33
C THR A 277 0.24 20.70 -22.37
N VAL A 278 0.87 19.64 -21.86
CA VAL A 278 1.94 19.72 -20.87
C VAL A 278 3.16 18.95 -21.35
N ASP A 279 4.31 19.48 -21.03
CA ASP A 279 5.59 18.80 -21.18
C ASP A 279 6.05 18.32 -19.81
N GLY A 280 6.65 17.14 -19.75
CA GLY A 280 7.22 16.63 -18.52
C GLY A 280 8.64 17.15 -18.28
N ASP A 281 9.16 16.87 -17.11
CA ASP A 281 10.56 17.10 -16.73
C ASP A 281 10.96 16.17 -15.58
N TYR A 282 12.24 16.19 -15.20
CA TYR A 282 12.72 15.55 -13.99
C TYR A 282 13.78 16.37 -13.29
N ALA A 283 13.90 16.14 -11.97
CA ALA A 283 15.01 16.66 -11.17
C ALA A 283 15.49 15.62 -10.15
N ILE A 284 16.79 15.58 -9.95
CA ILE A 284 17.46 14.81 -8.89
C ILE A 284 17.99 15.81 -7.88
N VAL A 285 17.42 15.80 -6.68
CA VAL A 285 17.67 16.82 -5.66
C VAL A 285 18.34 16.21 -4.44
N ASP A 286 19.45 16.77 -4.00
CA ASP A 286 20.02 16.47 -2.68
C ASP A 286 19.17 17.16 -1.60
N LEU A 287 18.45 16.38 -0.81
CA LEU A 287 17.55 16.91 0.23
C LEU A 287 18.29 17.61 1.38
N SER A 288 19.55 17.28 1.60
CA SER A 288 20.34 17.91 2.68
C SER A 288 20.75 19.35 2.34
N THR A 289 20.93 19.63 1.07
CA THR A 289 21.41 20.94 0.56
C THR A 289 20.37 21.69 -0.26
N GLY A 290 19.37 21.01 -0.79
CA GLY A 290 18.40 21.53 -1.76
C GLY A 290 19.00 21.76 -3.14
N ILE A 291 20.18 21.21 -3.43
CA ILE A 291 20.87 21.38 -4.72
C ILE A 291 20.29 20.37 -5.72
N ILE A 292 19.96 20.86 -6.91
CA ILE A 292 19.63 20.00 -8.06
C ILE A 292 20.95 19.42 -8.60
N LEU A 293 21.09 18.11 -8.51
CA LEU A 293 22.26 17.36 -8.96
C LEU A 293 22.18 17.02 -10.45
N ALA A 294 20.98 16.75 -10.94
CA ALA A 294 20.68 16.48 -12.34
C ALA A 294 19.25 16.92 -12.65
N SER A 295 18.98 17.28 -13.89
CA SER A 295 17.64 17.62 -14.39
C SER A 295 17.59 17.44 -15.90
N THR A 296 16.41 17.45 -16.47
CA THR A 296 16.17 17.34 -17.91
C THR A 296 17.10 18.27 -18.67
N ILE A 297 17.88 17.72 -19.62
CA ILE A 297 18.86 18.44 -20.44
C ILE A 297 18.23 18.88 -21.76
N ALA A 298 17.42 18.01 -22.35
CA ALA A 298 16.81 18.24 -23.65
C ALA A 298 15.82 19.42 -23.62
N ALA A 299 15.90 20.28 -24.62
CA ALA A 299 14.92 21.35 -24.79
C ALA A 299 13.53 20.77 -25.03
N ASN A 300 12.54 21.32 -24.33
CA ASN A 300 11.14 20.84 -24.34
C ASN A 300 10.98 19.36 -23.90
N SER A 301 11.99 18.80 -23.21
CA SER A 301 12.01 17.40 -22.77
C SER A 301 11.94 16.35 -23.89
N ASP A 302 12.27 16.74 -25.12
CA ASP A 302 12.42 15.82 -26.26
C ASP A 302 13.83 15.21 -26.24
N TYR A 303 13.98 14.15 -25.45
CA TYR A 303 15.23 13.40 -25.34
C TYR A 303 15.21 12.09 -26.17
N GLY A 304 14.18 11.91 -26.99
CA GLY A 304 14.02 10.68 -27.75
C GLY A 304 13.76 9.48 -26.84
N ASN A 305 14.32 8.33 -27.18
CA ASN A 305 14.09 7.11 -26.43
C ASN A 305 14.81 7.05 -25.07
N GLN A 306 15.85 7.84 -24.86
CA GLN A 306 16.65 7.80 -23.62
C GLN A 306 17.45 9.08 -23.41
N GLU A 307 17.52 9.53 -22.15
CA GLU A 307 18.49 10.49 -21.66
C GLU A 307 19.31 9.89 -20.52
N ILE A 308 20.62 10.15 -20.50
CA ILE A 308 21.52 9.75 -19.42
C ILE A 308 22.16 11.01 -18.86
N ASN A 309 21.99 11.23 -17.56
CA ASN A 309 22.52 12.41 -16.88
C ASN A 309 23.38 11.97 -15.68
N ASN A 310 24.69 12.20 -15.77
CA ASN A 310 25.63 11.84 -14.71
C ASN A 310 25.58 12.88 -13.59
N PHE A 311 25.51 12.41 -12.35
CA PHE A 311 25.58 13.25 -11.15
C PHE A 311 26.44 12.60 -10.06
N CYS A 312 26.93 13.40 -9.12
CA CYS A 312 27.71 12.88 -8.00
C CYS A 312 27.13 13.34 -6.68
N VAL A 313 26.99 12.37 -5.77
CA VAL A 313 26.63 12.60 -4.38
C VAL A 313 27.89 12.83 -3.58
N SER A 314 28.03 14.00 -2.96
CA SER A 314 29.18 14.38 -2.16
C SER A 314 28.74 14.88 -0.80
N GLN A 315 29.57 14.66 0.21
CA GLN A 315 29.30 15.22 1.53
C GLN A 315 29.32 16.76 1.44
N ALA A 316 28.27 17.39 1.97
CA ALA A 316 28.28 18.85 2.09
C ALA A 316 29.51 19.28 2.90
N CYS A 317 30.40 20.08 2.30
CA CYS A 317 31.51 20.66 3.04
C CYS A 317 30.92 21.65 4.06
N PRO A 318 31.11 21.44 5.37
CA PRO A 318 30.74 22.45 6.33
C PRO A 318 31.62 23.69 6.13
N TRP A 319 31.07 24.72 5.49
CA TRP A 319 31.72 26.02 5.38
C TRP A 319 31.81 26.60 6.80
N SER A 320 32.96 26.51 7.43
CA SER A 320 33.25 27.35 8.57
C SER A 320 33.64 28.74 8.04
N LEU A 321 32.75 29.69 8.13
CA LEU A 321 33.08 31.10 8.03
C LEU A 321 33.93 31.41 9.28
N THR A 322 35.25 31.51 9.12
CA THR A 322 36.17 32.11 10.10
C THR A 322 36.11 33.63 10.00
#